data_96e094a5e118456c83da51c4138564c3
#
_entry.id   96e094a5e118456c83da51c4138564c3
#
_cell.length_a   1.000
_cell.length_b   1.000
_cell.length_c   1.000
_cell.angle_alpha   90.00
_cell.angle_beta   90.00
_cell.angle_gamma   90.00
#
_symmetry.space_group_name_H-M   'P 1'
#
loop_
_entity.id
_entity.type
_entity.pdbx_description
1 polymer ?
#
loop_
_entity_poly.entity_id
_entity_poly.type
_entity_poly.pdbx_seq_one_letter_code
_entity_poly.pdbx_strand_id
1 'polypeptide(L)'
;MNTDDLETLIERHLDGLASSEEMIALSRRLEGDGAARRLYLRKARLHAALGAAEALPADDHAPRNPPASPSGPRPLAWAASIAGLTTISLLLWRFLLVPGWEASAAPVATLREIGDARWVTPEARFAAGDVLRAGQTLELSAGSAAVEFASGARVTLVGPSIFELTSANSGFLTLGQLKAEATTPASKGFTLRTRTARVVDIGTQFVAAAAPDGQSRIDVTDGEVDVLLDGSRTPHRLRTGEALSVEAGRGQVLVRIEPGDGTTAFRFPTIPPPSRDDIADRSRGLATLRVVRGELFFRAPIPSGPPESLLDGKGQSAADSPAESVFFGPNDSGALLLDLGQPVTISQINTYSWHQNRAANNRVRAVQKFTLFGFNGNIPPPVDPGTSRAGWVPIARVDSDDFFRVMQPVDRPAQQACSITGANGPIGRYRFLLWEVEPTQSVTLPVLDNTFYAEFDVHGTP
;
A
#
# COMPACT_ATOMS: atom_id res chain seq x y z
N MET A 1 -12.30 17.24 29.09
CA MET A 1 -11.38 17.93 28.18
C MET A 1 -12.22 18.80 27.28
N ASN A 2 -12.06 20.08 27.38
CA ASN A 2 -12.73 21.12 26.56
C ASN A 2 -12.18 21.05 25.12
N THR A 3 -12.84 21.71 24.16
CA THR A 3 -12.41 21.78 22.76
C THR A 3 -11.03 22.42 22.61
N ASP A 4 -10.75 23.46 23.38
CA ASP A 4 -9.47 24.18 23.40
C ASP A 4 -8.33 23.28 23.91
N ASP A 5 -8.60 22.46 24.94
CA ASP A 5 -7.63 21.47 25.44
C ASP A 5 -7.30 20.42 24.38
N LEU A 6 -8.31 20.00 23.60
CA LEU A 6 -8.12 19.03 22.51
C LEU A 6 -7.31 19.61 21.37
N GLU A 7 -7.55 20.89 21.00
CA GLU A 7 -6.77 21.55 19.95
C GLU A 7 -5.30 21.67 20.33
N THR A 8 -5.02 22.13 21.55
CA THR A 8 -3.67 22.23 22.10
C THR A 8 -2.96 20.86 22.11
N LEU A 9 -3.69 19.82 22.49
CA LEU A 9 -3.15 18.46 22.53
C LEU A 9 -2.82 17.92 21.13
N ILE A 10 -3.67 18.23 20.14
CA ILE A 10 -3.44 17.88 18.73
C ILE A 10 -2.21 18.62 18.19
N GLU A 11 -2.05 19.92 18.48
CA GLU A 11 -0.89 20.70 18.05
C GLU A 11 0.40 20.17 18.65
N ARG A 12 0.43 19.93 19.96
CA ARG A 12 1.60 19.33 20.63
C ARG A 12 1.96 17.97 20.04
N HIS A 13 0.96 17.17 19.64
CA HIS A 13 1.20 15.88 18.98
C HIS A 13 1.81 16.06 17.59
N LEU A 14 1.28 16.97 16.77
CA LEU A 14 1.78 17.23 15.41
C LEU A 14 3.19 17.83 15.42
N ASP A 15 3.53 18.61 16.45
CA ASP A 15 4.87 19.16 16.65
C ASP A 15 5.87 18.16 17.29
N GLY A 16 5.42 16.94 17.59
CA GLY A 16 6.25 15.91 18.24
C GLY A 16 6.54 16.16 19.71
N LEU A 17 5.80 17.07 20.36
CA LEU A 17 5.99 17.51 21.74
C LEU A 17 5.02 16.87 22.75
N ALA A 18 4.13 15.99 22.30
CA ALA A 18 3.16 15.34 23.17
C ALA A 18 3.81 14.22 23.99
N SER A 19 3.50 14.20 25.31
CA SER A 19 3.93 13.11 26.19
C SER A 19 3.14 11.83 25.93
N SER A 20 3.64 10.68 26.45
CA SER A 20 2.96 9.39 26.31
C SER A 20 1.56 9.38 26.92
N GLU A 21 1.35 10.09 28.03
CA GLU A 21 0.04 10.23 28.67
C GLU A 21 -0.92 11.06 27.82
N GLU A 22 -0.43 12.15 27.24
CA GLU A 22 -1.17 13.00 26.30
C GLU A 22 -1.56 12.24 25.04
N MET A 23 -0.68 11.39 24.51
CA MET A 23 -0.94 10.52 23.37
C MET A 23 -2.06 9.51 23.65
N ILE A 24 -2.06 8.89 24.83
CA ILE A 24 -3.12 7.95 25.25
C ILE A 24 -4.46 8.70 25.40
N ALA A 25 -4.44 9.88 25.98
CA ALA A 25 -5.64 10.72 26.15
C ALA A 25 -6.21 11.14 24.78
N LEU A 26 -5.34 11.55 23.84
CA LEU A 26 -5.73 11.90 22.48
C LEU A 26 -6.34 10.70 21.76
N SER A 27 -5.70 9.52 21.82
CA SER A 27 -6.19 8.30 21.18
C SER A 27 -7.59 7.92 21.66
N ARG A 28 -7.80 7.89 22.98
CA ARG A 28 -9.14 7.62 23.55
C ARG A 28 -10.19 8.61 23.08
N ARG A 29 -9.82 9.86 22.95
CA ARG A 29 -10.74 10.92 22.50
C ARG A 29 -11.08 10.72 21.02
N LEU A 30 -10.08 10.39 20.19
CA LEU A 30 -10.28 10.14 18.77
C LEU A 30 -11.09 8.88 18.50
N GLU A 31 -11.01 7.85 19.34
CA GLU A 31 -11.81 6.63 19.21
C GLU A 31 -13.30 6.86 19.43
N GLY A 32 -13.66 7.67 20.43
CA GLY A 32 -15.05 7.87 20.83
C GLY A 32 -15.75 9.06 20.17
N ASP A 33 -15.03 9.98 19.53
CA ASP A 33 -15.58 11.28 19.11
C ASP A 33 -15.26 11.63 17.66
N GLY A 34 -16.28 11.50 16.78
CA GLY A 34 -16.16 11.84 15.36
C GLY A 34 -15.86 13.33 15.08
N ALA A 35 -16.19 14.26 16.00
CA ALA A 35 -15.84 15.67 15.87
C ALA A 35 -14.35 15.88 16.15
N ALA A 36 -13.82 15.21 17.18
CA ALA A 36 -12.40 15.20 17.50
C ALA A 36 -11.55 14.68 16.33
N ARG A 37 -11.99 13.60 15.66
CA ARG A 37 -11.32 13.06 14.47
C ARG A 37 -11.27 14.05 13.31
N ARG A 38 -12.38 14.73 13.03
CA ARG A 38 -12.41 15.76 11.96
C ARG A 38 -11.48 16.94 12.27
N LEU A 39 -11.42 17.35 13.52
CA LEU A 39 -10.52 18.41 13.98
C LEU A 39 -9.06 18.02 13.83
N TYR A 40 -8.70 16.81 14.27
CA TYR A 40 -7.36 16.25 14.12
C TYR A 40 -6.90 16.20 12.65
N LEU A 41 -7.73 15.64 11.76
CA LEU A 41 -7.40 15.55 10.33
C LEU A 41 -7.22 16.93 9.68
N ARG A 42 -8.00 17.92 10.09
CA ARG A 42 -7.87 19.31 9.60
C ARG A 42 -6.53 19.92 10.01
N LYS A 43 -6.15 19.78 11.30
CA LYS A 43 -4.87 20.29 11.83
C LYS A 43 -3.67 19.56 11.22
N ALA A 44 -3.72 18.24 11.08
CA ALA A 44 -2.66 17.46 10.45
C ALA A 44 -2.42 17.84 8.98
N ARG A 45 -3.48 18.08 8.20
CA ARG A 45 -3.35 18.57 6.81
C ARG A 45 -2.71 19.96 6.75
N LEU A 46 -3.10 20.87 7.65
CA LEU A 46 -2.52 22.22 7.72
C LEU A 46 -1.04 22.16 8.09
N HIS A 47 -0.68 21.38 9.08
CA HIS A 47 0.71 21.17 9.51
C HIS A 47 1.58 20.62 8.39
N ALA A 48 1.10 19.60 7.67
CA ALA A 48 1.80 19.04 6.51
C ALA A 48 1.97 20.04 5.37
N ALA A 49 0.97 20.90 5.12
CA ALA A 49 1.04 21.95 4.11
C ALA A 49 2.06 23.04 4.46
N LEU A 50 2.16 23.41 5.74
CA LEU A 50 3.15 24.40 6.23
C LEU A 50 4.57 23.84 6.15
N GLY A 51 4.79 22.59 6.56
CA GLY A 51 6.10 21.92 6.43
C GLY A 51 6.55 21.77 4.98
N ALA A 52 5.64 21.55 4.04
CA ALA A 52 5.95 21.53 2.62
C ALA A 52 6.31 22.92 2.05
N ALA A 53 5.74 23.99 2.60
CA ALA A 53 6.03 25.38 2.20
C ALA A 53 7.42 25.83 2.67
N GLU A 54 7.89 25.36 3.83
CA GLU A 54 9.24 25.65 4.35
C GLU A 54 10.36 24.87 3.61
N ALA A 55 10.02 23.79 2.93
CA ALA A 55 10.98 22.95 2.18
C ALA A 55 11.30 23.46 0.77
N LEU A 56 10.71 24.58 0.32
CA LEU A 56 11.04 25.18 -0.96
C LEU A 56 12.37 25.96 -0.82
N PRO A 57 13.38 25.72 -1.71
CA PRO A 57 14.62 26.48 -1.65
C PRO A 57 14.35 27.96 -1.92
N ALA A 58 14.88 28.82 -1.08
CA ALA A 58 14.82 30.25 -1.26
C ALA A 58 15.59 30.62 -2.54
N ASP A 59 14.86 31.17 -3.52
CA ASP A 59 15.46 31.72 -4.73
C ASP A 59 16.29 32.93 -4.36
N ASP A 60 17.60 32.79 -4.55
CA ASP A 60 18.63 33.79 -4.25
C ASP A 60 18.66 34.87 -5.35
N HIS A 61 17.66 35.73 -5.35
CA HIS A 61 17.65 36.92 -6.20
C HIS A 61 17.69 38.18 -5.33
N ALA A 62 18.91 38.67 -5.11
CA ALA A 62 19.16 39.97 -4.54
C ALA A 62 18.47 41.10 -5.33
N PRO A 63 17.72 42.00 -4.69
CA PRO A 63 17.09 43.11 -5.38
C PRO A 63 18.12 44.17 -5.77
N ARG A 64 18.23 44.43 -7.08
CA ARG A 64 18.90 45.63 -7.60
C ARG A 64 18.05 46.85 -7.30
N ASN A 65 18.60 47.81 -6.58
CA ASN A 65 17.99 49.10 -6.29
C ASN A 65 17.64 49.84 -7.58
N PRO A 66 16.41 50.34 -7.76
CA PRO A 66 16.10 51.31 -8.77
C PRO A 66 16.34 52.74 -8.23
N PRO A 67 16.63 53.71 -9.13
CA PRO A 67 16.97 55.10 -8.75
C PRO A 67 15.74 55.85 -8.26
N ALA A 68 15.99 56.82 -7.36
CA ALA A 68 15.04 57.73 -6.78
C ALA A 68 14.37 58.62 -7.81
N SER A 69 13.05 58.86 -7.69
CA SER A 69 12.31 59.89 -8.43
C SER A 69 11.18 60.49 -7.55
N PRO A 70 10.74 61.69 -7.82
CA PRO A 70 10.34 62.64 -6.81
C PRO A 70 8.84 62.63 -6.44
N SER A 71 8.61 63.24 -5.28
CA SER A 71 7.37 63.44 -4.54
C SER A 71 6.27 64.23 -5.31
N GLY A 72 5.03 63.70 -5.19
CA GLY A 72 3.78 64.46 -5.39
C GLY A 72 2.55 63.66 -4.98
N PRO A 73 1.66 64.17 -4.14
CA PRO A 73 0.54 63.43 -3.64
C PRO A 73 -0.63 63.40 -4.63
N ARG A 74 -1.10 62.20 -4.95
CA ARG A 74 -2.36 61.98 -5.70
C ARG A 74 -3.31 61.15 -4.86
N PRO A 75 -4.44 61.71 -4.39
CA PRO A 75 -5.36 60.99 -3.46
C PRO A 75 -6.30 59.96 -4.11
N LEU A 76 -6.17 59.66 -5.40
CA LEU A 76 -7.07 58.70 -6.06
C LEU A 76 -6.52 57.27 -6.19
N ALA A 77 -5.26 57.03 -5.84
CA ALA A 77 -4.66 55.66 -5.99
C ALA A 77 -5.08 54.68 -4.82
N TRP A 78 -5.54 55.18 -3.71
CA TRP A 78 -5.90 54.34 -2.56
C TRP A 78 -7.24 53.64 -2.70
N ALA A 79 -8.19 54.22 -3.44
CA ALA A 79 -9.50 53.60 -3.64
C ALA A 79 -9.43 52.38 -4.58
N ALA A 80 -8.52 52.38 -5.57
CA ALA A 80 -8.32 51.24 -6.49
C ALA A 80 -7.58 50.07 -5.83
N SER A 81 -6.66 50.35 -4.91
CA SER A 81 -5.92 49.32 -4.18
C SER A 81 -6.79 48.60 -3.15
N ILE A 82 -7.70 49.29 -2.48
CA ILE A 82 -8.65 48.69 -1.53
C ILE A 82 -9.70 47.84 -2.30
N ALA A 83 -10.19 48.30 -3.45
CA ALA A 83 -11.12 47.54 -4.28
C ALA A 83 -10.45 46.27 -4.89
N GLY A 84 -9.18 46.34 -5.27
CA GLY A 84 -8.41 45.20 -5.74
C GLY A 84 -8.14 44.16 -4.65
N LEU A 85 -7.76 44.59 -3.46
CA LEU A 85 -7.56 43.72 -2.28
C LEU A 85 -8.85 43.07 -1.79
N THR A 86 -9.98 43.81 -1.81
CA THR A 86 -11.28 43.24 -1.40
C THR A 86 -11.83 42.25 -2.42
N THR A 87 -11.61 42.44 -3.72
CA THR A 87 -11.99 41.47 -4.76
C THR A 87 -11.11 40.24 -4.71
N ILE A 88 -9.80 40.40 -4.49
CA ILE A 88 -8.88 39.27 -4.32
C ILE A 88 -9.19 38.51 -3.03
N SER A 89 -9.49 39.23 -1.92
CA SER A 89 -9.91 38.58 -0.67
C SER A 89 -11.27 37.89 -0.78
N LEU A 90 -12.24 38.45 -1.52
CA LEU A 90 -13.52 37.81 -1.80
C LEU A 90 -13.38 36.58 -2.74
N LEU A 91 -12.49 36.65 -3.70
CA LEU A 91 -12.17 35.49 -4.56
C LEU A 91 -11.42 34.40 -3.78
N LEU A 92 -10.45 34.77 -2.96
CA LEU A 92 -9.78 33.86 -2.02
C LEU A 92 -10.73 33.31 -0.97
N TRP A 93 -11.64 34.17 -0.42
CA TRP A 93 -12.66 33.73 0.52
C TRP A 93 -13.66 32.76 -0.13
N ARG A 94 -14.05 32.99 -1.38
CA ARG A 94 -14.88 32.06 -2.16
C ARG A 94 -14.13 30.77 -2.50
N PHE A 95 -12.81 30.83 -2.69
CA PHE A 95 -11.98 29.66 -2.95
C PHE A 95 -11.67 28.83 -1.70
N LEU A 96 -11.53 29.50 -0.53
CA LEU A 96 -11.17 28.87 0.76
C LEU A 96 -12.36 28.47 1.62
N LEU A 97 -13.55 29.07 1.41
CA LEU A 97 -14.73 28.87 2.27
C LEU A 97 -15.94 28.24 1.57
N VAL A 98 -15.84 27.91 0.28
CA VAL A 98 -16.80 27.00 -0.31
C VAL A 98 -16.30 25.57 -0.03
N PRO A 99 -16.85 24.87 1.00
CA PRO A 99 -16.56 23.46 1.18
C PRO A 99 -17.25 22.75 0.03
N GLY A 100 -16.48 22.28 -0.96
CA GLY A 100 -17.06 21.49 -2.02
C GLY A 100 -16.58 21.79 -3.43
N TRP A 101 -15.41 22.40 -3.65
CA TRP A 101 -14.67 22.10 -4.85
C TRP A 101 -13.76 20.88 -4.55
N GLU A 102 -14.35 19.76 -4.22
CA GLU A 102 -13.88 18.54 -4.85
C GLU A 102 -14.08 18.82 -6.34
N ALA A 103 -13.01 18.92 -7.09
CA ALA A 103 -13.09 18.87 -8.53
C ALA A 103 -13.83 17.56 -8.80
N SER A 104 -15.13 17.67 -9.08
CA SER A 104 -15.98 16.50 -9.25
C SER A 104 -15.40 15.81 -10.46
N ALA A 105 -14.55 14.82 -10.22
CA ALA A 105 -13.87 14.09 -11.28
C ALA A 105 -14.94 13.68 -12.28
N ALA A 106 -14.69 13.92 -13.57
CA ALA A 106 -15.69 13.70 -14.61
C ALA A 106 -16.22 12.25 -14.50
N PRO A 107 -17.51 12.02 -14.68
CA PRO A 107 -18.07 10.67 -14.76
C PRO A 107 -17.40 9.93 -15.92
N VAL A 108 -16.86 8.75 -15.64
CA VAL A 108 -16.08 7.97 -16.62
C VAL A 108 -16.70 6.61 -16.90
N ALA A 109 -17.58 6.14 -16.02
CA ALA A 109 -18.22 4.83 -16.18
C ALA A 109 -19.53 4.74 -15.36
N THR A 110 -20.25 3.66 -15.59
CA THR A 110 -21.46 3.30 -14.83
C THR A 110 -21.32 1.84 -14.37
N LEU A 111 -21.67 1.57 -13.13
CA LEU A 111 -21.77 0.21 -12.61
C LEU A 111 -23.06 -0.42 -13.14
N ARG A 112 -22.96 -1.48 -13.95
CA ARG A 112 -24.11 -2.07 -14.63
C ARG A 112 -24.72 -3.24 -13.88
N GLU A 113 -23.87 -4.11 -13.39
CA GLU A 113 -24.30 -5.37 -12.77
C GLU A 113 -23.47 -5.66 -11.52
N ILE A 114 -24.10 -6.29 -10.55
CA ILE A 114 -23.47 -6.74 -9.31
C ILE A 114 -23.91 -8.18 -9.07
N GLY A 115 -22.96 -9.11 -9.05
CA GLY A 115 -23.20 -10.54 -8.77
C GLY A 115 -22.60 -10.93 -7.43
N ASP A 116 -23.40 -10.98 -6.38
CA ASP A 116 -22.99 -11.35 -5.01
C ASP A 116 -21.76 -10.59 -4.51
N ALA A 117 -21.57 -9.34 -4.98
CA ALA A 117 -20.40 -8.55 -4.67
C ALA A 117 -20.35 -8.16 -3.19
N ARG A 118 -19.21 -8.40 -2.58
CA ARG A 118 -18.87 -7.95 -1.23
C ARG A 118 -17.76 -6.91 -1.34
N TRP A 119 -18.08 -5.69 -1.00
CA TRP A 119 -17.14 -4.59 -0.98
C TRP A 119 -16.26 -4.66 0.27
N VAL A 120 -15.01 -4.30 0.14
CA VAL A 120 -14.05 -4.28 1.26
C VAL A 120 -14.46 -3.26 2.32
N THR A 121 -14.93 -2.08 1.87
CA THR A 121 -15.42 -1.03 2.75
C THR A 121 -16.93 -1.15 2.84
N PRO A 122 -17.51 -1.54 4.00
CA PRO A 122 -18.96 -1.74 4.16
C PRO A 122 -19.80 -0.47 3.89
N GLU A 123 -19.19 0.71 4.07
CA GLU A 123 -19.81 2.01 3.79
C GLU A 123 -19.87 2.32 2.29
N ALA A 124 -19.04 1.71 1.48
CA ALA A 124 -19.06 1.84 0.03
C ALA A 124 -20.22 1.00 -0.55
N ARG A 125 -21.42 1.53 -0.46
CA ARG A 125 -22.62 0.89 -1.00
C ARG A 125 -22.75 1.23 -2.48
N PHE A 126 -22.01 0.52 -3.33
CA PHE A 126 -22.20 0.60 -4.76
C PHE A 126 -23.44 -0.21 -5.18
N ALA A 127 -24.27 0.40 -6.02
CA ALA A 127 -25.46 -0.22 -6.60
C ALA A 127 -25.40 -0.20 -8.14
N ALA A 128 -26.11 -1.11 -8.77
CA ALA A 128 -26.28 -1.06 -10.22
C ALA A 128 -26.95 0.26 -10.62
N GLY A 129 -26.38 0.95 -11.62
CA GLY A 129 -26.76 2.28 -12.05
C GLY A 129 -25.89 3.41 -11.48
N ASP A 130 -25.04 3.15 -10.50
CA ASP A 130 -24.17 4.18 -9.95
C ASP A 130 -23.17 4.70 -10.98
N VAL A 131 -23.01 6.01 -10.99
CA VAL A 131 -22.06 6.72 -11.84
C VAL A 131 -20.70 6.75 -11.17
N LEU A 132 -19.70 6.19 -11.83
CA LEU A 132 -18.34 6.11 -11.35
C LEU A 132 -17.45 7.21 -11.95
N ARG A 133 -16.50 7.69 -11.18
CA ARG A 133 -15.64 8.84 -11.52
C ARG A 133 -14.18 8.43 -11.66
N ALA A 134 -13.40 9.21 -12.41
CA ALA A 134 -11.96 9.03 -12.50
C ALA A 134 -11.30 9.13 -11.11
N GLY A 135 -10.31 8.27 -10.85
CA GLY A 135 -9.63 8.13 -9.56
C GLY A 135 -10.41 7.29 -8.53
N GLN A 136 -11.62 6.84 -8.85
CA GLN A 136 -12.39 5.99 -7.96
C GLN A 136 -11.90 4.55 -8.04
N THR A 137 -11.71 3.92 -6.88
CA THR A 137 -11.27 2.54 -6.76
C THR A 137 -12.42 1.64 -6.33
N LEU A 138 -12.58 0.53 -7.03
CA LEU A 138 -13.51 -0.55 -6.70
C LEU A 138 -12.74 -1.68 -6.01
N GLU A 139 -13.10 -1.98 -4.78
CA GLU A 139 -12.45 -3.00 -3.95
C GLU A 139 -13.45 -4.10 -3.63
N LEU A 140 -13.36 -5.21 -4.38
CA LEU A 140 -14.17 -6.40 -4.18
C LEU A 140 -13.43 -7.43 -3.34
N SER A 141 -14.02 -7.90 -2.26
CA SER A 141 -13.52 -9.07 -1.52
C SER A 141 -14.09 -10.41 -2.06
N ALA A 142 -15.28 -10.38 -2.68
CA ALA A 142 -15.89 -11.55 -3.31
C ALA A 142 -16.98 -11.13 -4.31
N GLY A 143 -17.43 -12.09 -5.14
CA GLY A 143 -18.49 -11.86 -6.13
C GLY A 143 -17.97 -11.20 -7.41
N SER A 144 -18.85 -10.53 -8.14
CA SER A 144 -18.49 -9.86 -9.39
C SER A 144 -19.17 -8.50 -9.54
N ALA A 145 -18.56 -7.62 -10.35
CA ALA A 145 -19.13 -6.32 -10.70
C ALA A 145 -18.81 -5.97 -12.16
N ALA A 146 -19.82 -5.60 -12.94
CA ALA A 146 -19.64 -5.18 -14.32
C ALA A 146 -19.75 -3.66 -14.44
N VAL A 147 -18.71 -3.05 -15.00
CA VAL A 147 -18.55 -1.61 -15.23
C VAL A 147 -18.58 -1.33 -16.72
N GLU A 148 -19.39 -0.38 -17.15
CA GLU A 148 -19.39 0.13 -18.52
C GLU A 148 -18.80 1.53 -18.55
N PHE A 149 -17.68 1.69 -19.23
CA PHE A 149 -17.01 2.96 -19.43
C PHE A 149 -17.76 3.88 -20.39
N ALA A 150 -17.54 5.17 -20.28
CA ALA A 150 -18.14 6.15 -21.18
C ALA A 150 -17.73 5.94 -22.66
N SER A 151 -16.61 5.28 -22.91
CA SER A 151 -16.18 4.83 -24.24
C SER A 151 -17.00 3.65 -24.79
N GLY A 152 -17.81 2.99 -23.94
CA GLY A 152 -18.52 1.75 -24.26
C GLY A 152 -17.70 0.48 -24.02
N ALA A 153 -16.48 0.58 -23.49
CA ALA A 153 -15.74 -0.57 -23.01
C ALA A 153 -16.45 -1.15 -21.78
N ARG A 154 -16.52 -2.48 -21.69
CA ARG A 154 -17.10 -3.19 -20.53
C ARG A 154 -16.02 -3.97 -19.80
N VAL A 155 -15.96 -3.80 -18.49
CA VAL A 155 -15.03 -4.53 -17.60
C VAL A 155 -15.84 -5.28 -16.57
N THR A 156 -15.67 -6.59 -16.49
CA THR A 156 -16.26 -7.43 -15.44
C THR A 156 -15.16 -7.83 -14.47
N LEU A 157 -15.22 -7.29 -13.25
CA LEU A 157 -14.34 -7.61 -12.14
C LEU A 157 -14.80 -8.90 -11.46
N VAL A 158 -13.85 -9.71 -11.01
CA VAL A 158 -14.09 -10.89 -10.17
C VAL A 158 -13.32 -10.73 -8.87
N GLY A 159 -14.01 -10.78 -7.74
CA GLY A 159 -13.36 -10.67 -6.43
C GLY A 159 -12.63 -11.95 -6.02
N PRO A 160 -11.55 -11.81 -5.23
CA PRO A 160 -11.03 -10.57 -4.70
C PRO A 160 -10.29 -9.73 -5.75
N SER A 161 -10.55 -8.41 -5.80
CA SER A 161 -9.91 -7.50 -6.76
C SER A 161 -9.89 -6.05 -6.31
N ILE A 162 -8.88 -5.31 -6.78
CA ILE A 162 -8.73 -3.86 -6.64
C ILE A 162 -8.55 -3.27 -8.03
N PHE A 163 -9.49 -2.42 -8.41
CA PHE A 163 -9.51 -1.80 -9.71
C PHE A 163 -9.82 -0.31 -9.61
N GLU A 164 -8.96 0.53 -10.17
CA GLU A 164 -9.13 1.98 -10.25
C GLU A 164 -9.58 2.40 -11.66
N LEU A 165 -10.58 3.25 -11.73
CA LEU A 165 -11.00 3.90 -12.96
C LEU A 165 -10.12 5.12 -13.21
N THR A 166 -9.26 5.08 -14.20
CA THR A 166 -8.29 6.18 -14.45
C THR A 166 -8.79 7.20 -15.46
N SER A 167 -9.64 6.82 -16.41
CA SER A 167 -10.27 7.73 -17.38
C SER A 167 -11.53 7.11 -17.99
N ALA A 168 -12.16 7.81 -18.92
CA ALA A 168 -13.32 7.32 -19.68
C ALA A 168 -13.03 6.08 -20.56
N ASN A 169 -11.78 5.74 -20.79
CA ASN A 169 -11.34 4.59 -21.59
C ASN A 169 -10.11 3.89 -21.00
N SER A 170 -9.89 3.98 -19.70
CA SER A 170 -8.76 3.30 -19.07
C SER A 170 -9.00 2.98 -17.60
N GLY A 171 -8.34 1.91 -17.12
CA GLY A 171 -8.34 1.50 -15.73
C GLY A 171 -7.01 0.88 -15.31
N PHE A 172 -6.83 0.73 -13.99
CA PHE A 172 -5.66 0.13 -13.38
C PHE A 172 -6.07 -1.04 -12.48
N LEU A 173 -5.60 -2.24 -12.81
CA LEU A 173 -5.80 -3.44 -12.01
C LEU A 173 -4.59 -3.62 -11.08
N THR A 174 -4.78 -3.30 -9.80
CA THR A 174 -3.75 -3.49 -8.78
C THR A 174 -3.63 -4.96 -8.39
N LEU A 175 -4.79 -5.64 -8.28
CA LEU A 175 -4.90 -6.99 -7.77
C LEU A 175 -6.15 -7.67 -8.31
N GLY A 176 -6.10 -8.98 -8.54
CA GLY A 176 -7.26 -9.79 -8.88
C GLY A 176 -7.41 -10.07 -10.36
N GLN A 177 -8.63 -10.27 -10.81
CA GLN A 177 -8.94 -10.67 -12.17
C GLN A 177 -10.10 -9.86 -12.75
N LEU A 178 -10.00 -9.57 -14.04
CA LEU A 178 -11.08 -8.99 -14.81
C LEU A 178 -11.16 -9.57 -16.22
N LYS A 179 -12.36 -9.48 -16.81
CA LYS A 179 -12.59 -9.61 -18.25
C LYS A 179 -12.88 -8.22 -18.83
N ALA A 180 -12.21 -7.87 -19.91
CA ALA A 180 -12.45 -6.64 -20.65
C ALA A 180 -13.01 -6.95 -22.06
N GLU A 181 -13.99 -6.15 -22.47
CA GLU A 181 -14.64 -6.22 -23.79
C GLU A 181 -14.69 -4.81 -24.37
N ALA A 182 -13.95 -4.57 -25.45
CA ALA A 182 -13.86 -3.28 -26.12
C ALA A 182 -14.12 -3.45 -27.62
N THR A 183 -15.31 -3.92 -27.94
CA THR A 183 -15.70 -4.34 -29.30
C THR A 183 -16.36 -3.22 -30.13
N THR A 184 -16.63 -2.06 -29.54
CA THR A 184 -17.21 -0.92 -30.24
C THR A 184 -16.13 -0.01 -30.83
N PRO A 185 -16.39 0.75 -31.91
CA PRO A 185 -15.41 1.70 -32.43
C PRO A 185 -14.95 2.76 -31.42
N ALA A 186 -15.83 3.18 -30.51
CA ALA A 186 -15.55 4.19 -29.50
C ALA A 186 -14.73 3.62 -28.33
N SER A 187 -14.78 2.31 -28.07
CA SER A 187 -14.01 1.63 -27.03
C SER A 187 -12.62 1.18 -27.49
N LYS A 188 -12.30 1.24 -28.79
CA LYS A 188 -10.95 0.95 -29.28
C LYS A 188 -9.91 1.81 -28.58
N GLY A 189 -8.77 1.18 -28.26
CA GLY A 189 -7.71 1.81 -27.47
C GLY A 189 -8.04 1.83 -25.96
N PHE A 190 -9.03 1.07 -25.50
CA PHE A 190 -9.20 0.85 -24.07
C PHE A 190 -7.87 0.39 -23.47
N THR A 191 -7.45 1.07 -22.43
CA THR A 191 -6.14 0.82 -21.84
C THR A 191 -6.29 0.27 -20.43
N LEU A 192 -5.86 -0.97 -20.24
CA LEU A 192 -5.71 -1.58 -18.92
C LEU A 192 -4.24 -1.51 -18.48
N ARG A 193 -4.00 -1.02 -17.27
CA ARG A 193 -2.68 -1.06 -16.66
C ARG A 193 -2.65 -2.03 -15.50
N THR A 194 -1.52 -2.69 -15.32
CA THR A 194 -1.13 -3.42 -14.12
C THR A 194 0.18 -2.84 -13.58
N ARG A 195 0.75 -3.42 -12.54
CA ARG A 195 2.07 -3.01 -12.01
C ARG A 195 3.23 -3.26 -12.99
N THR A 196 3.07 -4.20 -13.91
CA THR A 196 4.15 -4.68 -14.79
C THR A 196 3.88 -4.47 -16.27
N ALA A 197 2.64 -4.18 -16.65
CA ALA A 197 2.24 -4.08 -18.04
C ALA A 197 1.14 -3.05 -18.29
N ARG A 198 1.12 -2.54 -19.51
CA ARG A 198 0.01 -1.77 -20.07
C ARG A 198 -0.52 -2.49 -21.31
N VAL A 199 -1.79 -2.85 -21.28
CA VAL A 199 -2.52 -3.50 -22.37
C VAL A 199 -3.32 -2.45 -23.11
N VAL A 200 -3.15 -2.34 -24.41
CA VAL A 200 -3.92 -1.46 -25.28
C VAL A 200 -4.76 -2.33 -26.21
N ASP A 201 -6.06 -2.19 -26.08
CA ASP A 201 -7.03 -2.92 -26.90
C ASP A 201 -7.08 -2.42 -28.34
N ILE A 202 -7.25 -3.34 -29.29
CA ILE A 202 -7.39 -3.05 -30.71
C ILE A 202 -8.77 -3.46 -31.25
N GLY A 203 -9.74 -3.71 -30.37
CA GLY A 203 -11.08 -4.21 -30.67
C GLY A 203 -11.26 -5.66 -30.25
N THR A 204 -11.20 -5.92 -28.94
CA THR A 204 -10.84 -7.22 -28.40
C THR A 204 -11.72 -7.63 -27.23
N GLN A 205 -11.70 -8.93 -26.94
CA GLN A 205 -12.06 -9.49 -25.63
C GLN A 205 -10.81 -10.15 -25.04
N PHE A 206 -10.49 -9.78 -23.80
CA PHE A 206 -9.37 -10.38 -23.09
C PHE A 206 -9.64 -10.52 -21.60
N VAL A 207 -8.94 -11.45 -20.97
CA VAL A 207 -8.89 -11.62 -19.52
C VAL A 207 -7.53 -11.13 -19.03
N ALA A 208 -7.54 -10.40 -17.92
CA ALA A 208 -6.31 -9.97 -17.27
C ALA A 208 -6.35 -10.33 -15.79
N ALA A 209 -5.20 -10.75 -15.27
CA ALA A 209 -5.00 -11.01 -13.86
C ALA A 209 -3.74 -10.29 -13.35
N ALA A 210 -3.78 -9.82 -12.11
CA ALA A 210 -2.66 -9.21 -11.41
C ALA A 210 -2.51 -9.84 -10.03
N ALA A 211 -1.30 -10.33 -9.74
CA ALA A 211 -0.96 -10.96 -8.47
C ALA A 211 -0.35 -9.97 -7.47
N PRO A 212 -0.38 -10.29 -6.15
CA PRO A 212 0.19 -9.45 -5.11
C PRO A 212 1.69 -9.18 -5.28
N ASP A 213 2.43 -10.12 -5.86
CA ASP A 213 3.87 -10.04 -6.15
C ASP A 213 4.21 -9.21 -7.40
N GLY A 214 3.18 -8.68 -8.09
CA GLY A 214 3.32 -7.91 -9.32
C GLY A 214 3.26 -8.76 -10.59
N GLN A 215 3.17 -10.09 -10.49
CA GLN A 215 2.94 -10.94 -11.65
C GLN A 215 1.64 -10.52 -12.35
N SER A 216 1.66 -10.48 -13.67
CA SER A 216 0.48 -10.20 -14.49
C SER A 216 0.32 -11.26 -15.58
N ARG A 217 -0.92 -11.60 -15.89
CA ARG A 217 -1.25 -12.47 -17.02
C ARG A 217 -2.34 -11.80 -17.86
N ILE A 218 -2.15 -11.80 -19.16
CA ILE A 218 -3.09 -11.31 -20.16
C ILE A 218 -3.39 -12.46 -21.13
N ASP A 219 -4.67 -12.78 -21.33
CA ASP A 219 -5.14 -13.88 -22.12
C ASP A 219 -6.17 -13.35 -23.15
N VAL A 220 -5.86 -13.43 -24.45
CA VAL A 220 -6.71 -12.88 -25.52
C VAL A 220 -7.72 -13.92 -25.99
N THR A 221 -8.99 -13.65 -25.74
CA THR A 221 -10.09 -14.56 -26.12
C THR A 221 -10.64 -14.26 -27.50
N ASP A 222 -10.58 -13.00 -27.95
CA ASP A 222 -11.00 -12.61 -29.29
C ASP A 222 -10.29 -11.31 -29.72
N GLY A 223 -9.79 -11.21 -30.93
CA GLY A 223 -9.13 -10.04 -31.52
C GLY A 223 -7.63 -9.92 -31.25
N GLU A 224 -7.13 -8.71 -31.06
CA GLU A 224 -5.69 -8.41 -30.84
C GLU A 224 -5.49 -7.32 -29.77
N VAL A 225 -4.45 -7.48 -28.94
CA VAL A 225 -4.00 -6.46 -27.99
C VAL A 225 -2.51 -6.18 -28.13
N ASP A 226 -2.11 -4.95 -27.86
CA ASP A 226 -0.69 -4.59 -27.70
C ASP A 226 -0.36 -4.50 -26.20
N VAL A 227 0.57 -5.32 -25.75
CA VAL A 227 1.05 -5.33 -24.36
C VAL A 227 2.43 -4.68 -24.30
N LEU A 228 2.51 -3.55 -23.61
CA LEU A 228 3.74 -2.82 -23.36
C LEU A 228 4.18 -3.07 -21.92
N LEU A 229 5.36 -3.65 -21.75
CA LEU A 229 5.94 -3.90 -20.42
C LEU A 229 6.48 -2.60 -19.83
N ASP A 230 6.47 -2.50 -18.52
CA ASP A 230 7.02 -1.34 -17.83
C ASP A 230 8.52 -1.20 -18.15
N GLY A 231 8.93 0.01 -18.57
CA GLY A 231 10.31 0.28 -19.05
C GLY A 231 10.63 -0.16 -20.49
N SER A 232 9.73 -0.88 -21.19
CA SER A 232 9.90 -1.24 -22.61
C SER A 232 9.28 -0.19 -23.54
N ARG A 233 9.86 -0.06 -24.76
CA ARG A 233 9.31 0.77 -25.83
C ARG A 233 8.65 -0.06 -26.94
N THR A 234 8.86 -1.38 -26.94
CA THR A 234 8.35 -2.28 -27.99
C THR A 234 7.18 -3.06 -27.42
N PRO A 235 5.98 -2.95 -28.00
CA PRO A 235 4.84 -3.75 -27.57
C PRO A 235 4.96 -5.20 -28.03
N HIS A 236 4.41 -6.10 -27.22
CA HIS A 236 4.14 -7.48 -27.58
C HIS A 236 2.71 -7.56 -28.11
N ARG A 237 2.53 -7.87 -29.40
CA ARG A 237 1.20 -8.08 -29.95
C ARG A 237 0.73 -9.49 -29.66
N LEU A 238 -0.42 -9.62 -29.01
CA LEU A 238 -1.10 -10.89 -28.76
C LEU A 238 -2.37 -10.97 -29.60
N ARG A 239 -2.68 -12.18 -30.08
CA ARG A 239 -3.86 -12.52 -30.85
C ARG A 239 -4.75 -13.49 -30.12
N THR A 240 -5.94 -13.70 -30.65
CA THR A 240 -6.86 -14.73 -30.17
C THR A 240 -6.16 -16.06 -29.92
N GLY A 241 -6.33 -16.60 -28.71
CA GLY A 241 -5.73 -17.85 -28.27
C GLY A 241 -4.27 -17.73 -27.82
N GLU A 242 -3.73 -16.52 -27.69
CA GLU A 242 -2.41 -16.27 -27.11
C GLU A 242 -2.53 -15.65 -25.73
N ALA A 243 -1.62 -16.00 -24.85
CA ALA A 243 -1.50 -15.42 -23.52
C ALA A 243 -0.07 -14.94 -23.26
N LEU A 244 0.07 -13.92 -22.44
CA LEU A 244 1.34 -13.40 -22.00
C LEU A 244 1.37 -13.41 -20.47
N SER A 245 2.34 -14.11 -19.89
CA SER A 245 2.66 -14.07 -18.48
C SER A 245 3.88 -13.19 -18.26
N VAL A 246 3.78 -12.26 -17.32
CA VAL A 246 4.86 -11.35 -16.93
C VAL A 246 5.19 -11.62 -15.46
N GLU A 247 6.39 -12.13 -15.21
CA GLU A 247 6.89 -12.40 -13.86
C GLU A 247 7.87 -11.29 -13.46
N ALA A 248 7.60 -10.61 -12.33
CA ALA A 248 8.54 -9.66 -11.76
C ALA A 248 9.51 -10.41 -10.83
N GLY A 249 10.80 -10.29 -11.06
CA GLY A 249 11.82 -10.89 -10.20
C GLY A 249 13.10 -10.07 -10.23
N ARG A 250 13.83 -9.97 -9.12
CA ARG A 250 15.16 -9.35 -8.90
C ARG A 250 15.72 -8.49 -10.06
N GLY A 251 15.00 -7.45 -10.45
CA GLY A 251 15.41 -6.56 -11.56
C GLY A 251 15.25 -7.14 -12.96
N GLN A 252 14.66 -8.32 -13.10
CA GLN A 252 14.32 -8.93 -14.37
C GLN A 252 12.81 -9.13 -14.49
N VAL A 253 12.30 -8.83 -15.66
CA VAL A 253 10.91 -9.13 -16.04
C VAL A 253 10.98 -10.29 -17.02
N LEU A 254 10.49 -11.45 -16.60
CA LEU A 254 10.38 -12.62 -17.49
C LEU A 254 9.05 -12.55 -18.21
N VAL A 255 9.10 -12.62 -19.53
CA VAL A 255 7.93 -12.62 -20.40
C VAL A 255 7.82 -13.97 -21.09
N ARG A 256 6.65 -14.59 -20.97
CA ARG A 256 6.35 -15.83 -21.66
C ARG A 256 5.07 -15.67 -22.45
N ILE A 257 5.15 -15.86 -23.76
CA ILE A 257 3.98 -15.98 -24.63
C ILE A 257 3.67 -17.46 -24.77
N GLU A 258 2.45 -17.83 -24.47
CA GLU A 258 2.00 -19.22 -24.45
C GLU A 258 0.59 -19.35 -25.06
N PRO A 259 0.12 -20.55 -25.43
CA PRO A 259 -1.27 -20.73 -25.82
C PRO A 259 -2.20 -20.31 -24.69
N GLY A 260 -3.18 -19.48 -25.00
CA GLY A 260 -4.22 -19.03 -24.08
C GLY A 260 -5.52 -19.77 -24.34
N ASP A 261 -6.19 -20.19 -23.29
CA ASP A 261 -7.48 -20.85 -23.36
C ASP A 261 -8.65 -19.93 -22.92
N GLY A 262 -8.35 -18.68 -22.59
CA GLY A 262 -9.33 -17.71 -22.10
C GLY A 262 -9.87 -18.01 -20.70
N THR A 263 -9.32 -19.02 -20.03
CA THR A 263 -9.73 -19.47 -18.70
C THR A 263 -8.68 -19.15 -17.66
N THR A 264 -8.11 -17.95 -17.71
CA THR A 264 -7.10 -17.54 -16.73
C THR A 264 -7.69 -17.60 -15.33
N ALA A 265 -7.47 -18.72 -14.66
CA ALA A 265 -7.85 -18.88 -13.25
C ALA A 265 -6.73 -18.30 -12.38
N PHE A 266 -6.90 -17.05 -11.96
CA PHE A 266 -6.02 -16.49 -10.95
C PHE A 266 -6.35 -17.15 -9.60
N ARG A 267 -5.34 -17.73 -8.97
CA ARG A 267 -5.47 -18.32 -7.63
C ARG A 267 -4.51 -17.59 -6.70
N PHE A 268 -5.04 -17.05 -5.62
CA PHE A 268 -4.20 -16.55 -4.54
C PHE A 268 -3.44 -17.73 -3.92
N PRO A 269 -2.13 -17.58 -3.66
CA PRO A 269 -1.35 -18.64 -3.04
C PRO A 269 -1.91 -18.97 -1.66
N THR A 270 -2.07 -20.25 -1.37
CA THR A 270 -2.38 -20.74 -0.03
C THR A 270 -1.07 -20.92 0.71
N ILE A 271 -0.82 -20.09 1.72
CA ILE A 271 0.35 -20.19 2.58
C ILE A 271 0.01 -21.12 3.74
N PRO A 272 0.82 -22.16 4.03
CA PRO A 272 0.55 -23.06 5.15
C PRO A 272 0.61 -22.29 6.48
N PRO A 273 -0.04 -22.78 7.54
CA PRO A 273 0.09 -22.19 8.87
C PRO A 273 1.54 -22.31 9.37
N PRO A 274 1.95 -21.51 10.38
CA PRO A 274 3.25 -21.62 11.03
C PRO A 274 3.52 -23.06 11.47
N SER A 275 4.76 -23.48 11.38
CA SER A 275 5.13 -24.86 11.63
C SER A 275 6.52 -24.94 12.25
N ARG A 276 6.77 -25.99 13.02
CA ARG A 276 8.11 -26.33 13.52
C ARG A 276 8.97 -27.07 12.49
N ASP A 277 8.40 -27.34 11.33
CA ASP A 277 9.07 -28.10 10.27
C ASP A 277 9.83 -27.21 9.29
N ASP A 278 10.53 -26.22 9.87
CA ASP A 278 11.40 -25.29 9.15
C ASP A 278 12.79 -25.23 9.77
N ILE A 279 13.74 -24.61 9.08
CA ILE A 279 15.16 -24.57 9.52
C ILE A 279 15.38 -23.55 10.64
N ALA A 280 14.57 -22.52 10.69
CA ALA A 280 14.69 -21.46 11.70
C ALA A 280 14.06 -21.83 13.05
N ASP A 281 13.27 -22.92 13.14
CA ASP A 281 12.63 -23.31 14.41
C ASP A 281 13.68 -23.50 15.53
N ARG A 282 13.45 -22.80 16.63
CA ARG A 282 14.37 -22.77 17.79
C ARG A 282 14.59 -24.14 18.44
N SER A 283 13.64 -25.09 18.29
CA SER A 283 13.79 -26.43 18.84
C SER A 283 14.90 -27.22 18.14
N ARG A 284 15.35 -26.81 16.96
CA ARG A 284 16.50 -27.35 16.24
C ARG A 284 17.84 -26.87 16.82
N GLY A 285 17.83 -25.80 17.64
CA GLY A 285 19.00 -25.34 18.39
C GLY A 285 20.10 -24.65 17.56
N LEU A 286 19.87 -24.35 16.29
CA LEU A 286 20.85 -23.73 15.39
C LEU A 286 20.58 -22.26 15.13
N ALA A 287 19.31 -21.90 14.96
CA ALA A 287 18.91 -20.55 14.61
C ALA A 287 18.81 -19.65 15.84
N THR A 288 19.24 -18.40 15.68
CA THR A 288 19.09 -17.34 16.70
C THR A 288 18.61 -16.05 16.05
N LEU A 289 17.67 -15.37 16.71
CA LEU A 289 17.11 -14.10 16.26
C LEU A 289 17.36 -13.02 17.29
N ARG A 290 17.82 -11.87 16.84
CA ARG A 290 18.06 -10.71 17.73
C ARG A 290 17.70 -9.40 17.05
N VAL A 291 17.26 -8.42 17.83
CA VAL A 291 17.11 -7.04 17.37
C VAL A 291 18.49 -6.42 17.19
N VAL A 292 18.76 -5.83 16.04
CA VAL A 292 20.02 -5.15 15.70
C VAL A 292 19.86 -3.65 15.49
N ARG A 293 18.61 -3.19 15.31
CA ARG A 293 18.26 -1.78 15.23
C ARG A 293 16.84 -1.55 15.72
N GLY A 294 16.58 -0.42 16.37
CA GLY A 294 15.30 -0.09 16.98
C GLY A 294 15.09 -0.81 18.31
N GLU A 295 13.96 -0.56 18.93
CA GLU A 295 13.56 -1.19 20.18
C GLU A 295 12.17 -1.80 20.05
N LEU A 296 11.99 -3.01 20.55
CA LEU A 296 10.69 -3.63 20.65
C LEU A 296 9.80 -2.87 21.65
N PHE A 297 8.52 -2.86 21.37
CA PHE A 297 7.57 -2.14 22.21
C PHE A 297 7.20 -2.95 23.47
N PHE A 298 7.82 -2.63 24.62
CA PHE A 298 7.58 -3.32 25.88
C PHE A 298 6.69 -2.55 26.88
N ARG A 299 5.96 -1.54 26.44
CA ARG A 299 5.14 -0.72 27.33
C ARG A 299 3.81 -1.40 27.65
N ALA A 300 3.50 -1.49 28.95
CA ALA A 300 2.17 -1.95 29.41
C ALA A 300 1.06 -0.97 28.89
N PRO A 301 -0.14 -1.45 28.61
CA PRO A 301 -0.63 -2.81 28.84
C PRO A 301 -0.42 -3.78 27.67
N ILE A 302 0.28 -3.38 26.62
CA ILE A 302 0.41 -4.12 25.36
C ILE A 302 1.91 -4.32 25.04
N PRO A 303 2.65 -5.15 25.78
CA PRO A 303 4.06 -5.40 25.48
C PRO A 303 4.22 -6.35 24.29
N SER A 304 5.26 -6.12 23.48
CA SER A 304 5.75 -7.10 22.52
C SER A 304 6.21 -8.38 23.19
N GLY A 305 6.08 -9.50 22.50
CA GLY A 305 6.79 -10.73 22.84
C GLY A 305 8.31 -10.61 22.60
N PRO A 306 9.11 -11.55 23.12
CA PRO A 306 10.53 -11.61 22.86
C PRO A 306 10.80 -12.08 21.41
N PRO A 307 11.95 -11.69 20.81
CA PRO A 307 12.26 -12.05 19.41
C PRO A 307 12.17 -13.55 19.12
N GLU A 308 12.54 -14.39 20.07
CA GLU A 308 12.55 -15.84 19.92
C GLU A 308 11.15 -16.47 19.73
N SER A 309 10.09 -15.74 20.04
CA SER A 309 8.72 -16.20 19.76
C SER A 309 8.43 -16.28 18.26
N LEU A 310 9.20 -15.58 17.42
CA LEU A 310 9.10 -15.69 15.96
C LEU A 310 9.73 -16.97 15.38
N LEU A 311 10.29 -17.84 16.21
CA LEU A 311 10.97 -19.07 15.80
C LEU A 311 10.43 -20.27 16.60
N ASP A 312 9.18 -20.26 17.05
CA ASP A 312 8.65 -21.31 17.92
C ASP A 312 7.62 -22.23 17.22
N GLY A 313 7.40 -22.01 15.94
CA GLY A 313 6.49 -22.77 15.08
C GLY A 313 5.02 -22.56 15.43
N LYS A 314 4.71 -21.43 16.06
CA LYS A 314 3.34 -21.09 16.45
C LYS A 314 2.99 -19.71 15.92
N GLY A 315 1.78 -19.55 15.49
CA GLY A 315 1.21 -18.23 15.31
C GLY A 315 0.58 -17.72 16.62
N GLN A 316 -0.02 -16.56 16.55
CA GLN A 316 -0.79 -16.03 17.67
C GLN A 316 -2.01 -16.93 17.94
N SER A 317 -2.24 -17.29 19.19
CA SER A 317 -3.28 -18.26 19.59
C SER A 317 -4.60 -17.61 19.99
N ALA A 318 -4.59 -16.34 20.39
CA ALA A 318 -5.76 -15.63 20.87
C ALA A 318 -6.01 -14.32 20.13
N ALA A 319 -7.26 -13.89 20.15
CA ALA A 319 -7.74 -12.73 19.42
C ALA A 319 -7.03 -11.41 19.78
N ASP A 320 -6.47 -11.31 20.97
CA ASP A 320 -5.86 -10.09 21.48
C ASP A 320 -4.74 -10.42 22.49
N SER A 321 -3.72 -11.13 22.03
CA SER A 321 -2.52 -11.50 22.82
C SER A 321 -1.26 -10.88 22.21
N PRO A 322 -1.02 -9.58 22.37
CA PRO A 322 0.14 -8.90 21.79
C PRO A 322 1.48 -9.52 22.21
N ALA A 323 1.57 -10.07 23.41
CA ALA A 323 2.77 -10.74 23.93
C ALA A 323 3.14 -12.03 23.15
N GLU A 324 2.23 -12.55 22.32
CA GLU A 324 2.50 -13.66 21.39
C GLU A 324 3.04 -13.14 20.03
N SER A 325 3.15 -11.83 19.87
CA SER A 325 3.65 -11.17 18.64
C SER A 325 4.86 -10.32 18.95
N VAL A 326 5.71 -10.13 17.96
CA VAL A 326 6.88 -9.24 18.02
C VAL A 326 6.60 -7.99 17.18
N PHE A 327 6.77 -6.81 17.79
CA PHE A 327 6.52 -5.55 17.11
C PHE A 327 7.34 -4.39 17.69
N PHE A 328 7.68 -3.45 16.84
CA PHE A 328 8.26 -2.17 17.20
C PHE A 328 7.15 -1.18 17.60
N GLY A 329 7.53 -0.01 18.13
CA GLY A 329 6.57 1.03 18.45
C GLY A 329 5.80 1.54 17.22
N PRO A 330 4.67 2.20 17.42
CA PRO A 330 3.97 2.89 16.33
C PRO A 330 4.91 3.90 15.64
N ASN A 331 4.88 3.92 14.32
CA ASN A 331 5.78 4.70 13.45
C ASN A 331 7.28 4.40 13.58
N ASP A 332 7.67 3.41 14.39
CA ASP A 332 9.07 3.01 14.53
C ASP A 332 9.44 1.96 13.47
N SER A 333 10.65 2.10 12.94
CA SER A 333 11.28 1.08 12.14
C SER A 333 12.29 0.30 12.97
N GLY A 334 12.49 -0.96 12.62
CA GLY A 334 13.48 -1.78 13.30
C GLY A 334 14.17 -2.76 12.37
N ALA A 335 15.16 -3.47 12.89
CA ALA A 335 15.79 -4.55 12.16
C ALA A 335 16.10 -5.73 13.09
N LEU A 336 15.77 -6.93 12.60
CA LEU A 336 16.08 -8.19 13.23
C LEU A 336 17.11 -8.94 12.37
N LEU A 337 18.04 -9.57 13.04
CA LEU A 337 19.06 -10.42 12.41
C LEU A 337 18.84 -11.86 12.83
N LEU A 338 18.55 -12.71 11.86
CA LEU A 338 18.47 -14.15 11.99
C LEU A 338 19.80 -14.76 11.56
N ASP A 339 20.47 -15.50 12.45
CA ASP A 339 21.60 -16.38 12.13
C ASP A 339 21.05 -17.82 12.10
N LEU A 340 21.13 -18.47 10.96
CA LEU A 340 20.70 -19.87 10.77
C LEU A 340 21.74 -20.87 11.28
N GLY A 341 22.85 -20.40 11.87
CA GLY A 341 23.96 -21.20 12.37
C GLY A 341 24.89 -21.72 11.29
N GLN A 342 24.37 -21.95 10.09
CA GLN A 342 25.12 -22.41 8.92
C GLN A 342 24.50 -21.88 7.62
N PRO A 343 25.24 -21.91 6.49
CA PRO A 343 24.68 -21.54 5.21
C PRO A 343 23.59 -22.51 4.73
N VAL A 344 22.42 -22.01 4.42
CA VAL A 344 21.23 -22.74 3.96
C VAL A 344 20.88 -22.32 2.55
N THR A 345 20.63 -23.28 1.67
CA THR A 345 20.00 -23.05 0.36
C THR A 345 18.51 -22.90 0.57
N ILE A 346 18.05 -21.64 0.60
CA ILE A 346 16.67 -21.28 0.97
C ILE A 346 15.76 -21.40 -0.25
N SER A 347 14.71 -22.18 -0.13
CA SER A 347 13.65 -22.32 -1.15
C SER A 347 12.46 -21.40 -0.92
N GLN A 348 12.13 -21.14 0.34
CA GLN A 348 10.96 -20.35 0.73
C GLN A 348 11.17 -19.69 2.09
N ILE A 349 10.62 -18.51 2.27
CA ILE A 349 10.53 -17.80 3.55
C ILE A 349 9.07 -17.38 3.72
N ASN A 350 8.48 -17.74 4.86
CA ASN A 350 7.16 -17.26 5.24
C ASN A 350 7.25 -16.35 6.45
N THR A 351 6.53 -15.25 6.39
CA THR A 351 6.39 -14.33 7.52
C THR A 351 4.92 -14.22 7.88
N TYR A 352 4.63 -14.32 9.16
CA TYR A 352 3.25 -14.32 9.66
C TYR A 352 2.98 -13.10 10.51
N SER A 353 1.74 -12.60 10.42
CA SER A 353 1.27 -11.45 11.19
C SER A 353 -0.17 -11.67 11.64
N TRP A 354 -0.63 -10.86 12.57
CA TRP A 354 -1.93 -11.06 13.20
C TRP A 354 -2.84 -9.83 13.07
N HIS A 355 -4.04 -10.08 12.57
CA HIS A 355 -5.14 -9.13 12.59
C HIS A 355 -5.92 -9.28 13.89
N GLN A 356 -5.79 -8.31 14.79
CA GLN A 356 -6.21 -8.49 16.18
C GLN A 356 -7.71 -8.58 16.41
N ASN A 357 -8.52 -7.73 15.87
CA ASN A 357 -9.92 -7.76 16.22
C ASN A 357 -10.86 -7.15 15.16
N ARG A 358 -12.09 -6.93 15.59
CA ARG A 358 -13.27 -6.56 14.81
C ARG A 358 -13.27 -5.17 14.21
N ALA A 359 -12.41 -4.27 14.66
CA ALA A 359 -12.37 -2.92 14.13
C ALA A 359 -11.52 -2.90 12.85
N ALA A 360 -12.02 -2.23 11.81
CA ALA A 360 -11.30 -2.02 10.55
C ALA A 360 -9.87 -1.50 10.77
N ASN A 361 -9.67 -0.72 11.84
CA ASN A 361 -8.41 -0.11 12.20
C ASN A 361 -7.32 -1.11 12.61
N ASN A 362 -7.69 -2.24 13.23
CA ASN A 362 -6.71 -3.22 13.72
C ASN A 362 -6.22 -4.14 12.61
N ARG A 363 -6.82 -4.11 11.43
CA ARG A 363 -6.34 -4.79 10.24
C ARG A 363 -4.92 -4.34 9.85
N VAL A 364 -4.58 -3.09 10.08
CA VAL A 364 -3.24 -2.55 9.77
C VAL A 364 -2.11 -3.31 10.48
N ARG A 365 -2.39 -3.96 11.59
CA ARG A 365 -1.42 -4.79 12.33
C ARG A 365 -1.11 -6.12 11.64
N ALA A 366 -1.94 -6.55 10.69
CA ALA A 366 -1.67 -7.69 9.81
C ALA A 366 -0.89 -7.30 8.56
N VAL A 367 -0.93 -6.03 8.15
CA VAL A 367 -0.14 -5.53 7.02
C VAL A 367 1.33 -5.69 7.32
N GLN A 368 2.06 -6.28 6.38
CA GLN A 368 3.49 -6.48 6.49
C GLN A 368 4.21 -5.55 5.53
N LYS A 369 5.13 -4.75 6.08
CA LYS A 369 5.99 -3.87 5.32
C LYS A 369 7.42 -4.02 5.78
N PHE A 370 8.26 -4.55 4.91
CA PHE A 370 9.67 -4.82 5.23
C PHE A 370 10.54 -5.03 4.00
N THR A 371 11.85 -4.94 4.22
CA THR A 371 12.87 -5.37 3.26
C THR A 371 13.70 -6.49 3.89
N LEU A 372 13.93 -7.55 3.13
CA LEU A 372 14.72 -8.71 3.54
C LEU A 372 16.00 -8.79 2.72
N PHE A 373 17.13 -9.01 3.42
CA PHE A 373 18.43 -9.20 2.82
C PHE A 373 19.05 -10.51 3.30
N GLY A 374 19.94 -11.08 2.49
CA GLY A 374 20.73 -12.27 2.81
C GLY A 374 22.21 -12.00 2.81
N PHE A 375 22.94 -12.72 3.65
CA PHE A 375 24.39 -12.70 3.65
C PHE A 375 24.95 -14.12 3.92
N ASN A 376 25.97 -14.48 3.15
CA ASN A 376 26.63 -15.78 3.27
C ASN A 376 28.12 -15.59 3.62
N GLY A 377 28.41 -15.48 4.90
CA GLY A 377 29.77 -15.34 5.43
C GLY A 377 29.79 -15.68 6.91
N ASN A 378 30.94 -15.57 7.55
CA ASN A 378 31.07 -15.91 8.97
C ASN A 378 30.62 -14.78 9.89
N ILE A 379 30.79 -13.54 9.46
CA ILE A 379 30.46 -12.34 10.24
C ILE A 379 29.60 -11.45 9.34
N PRO A 380 28.36 -11.13 9.73
CA PRO A 380 27.49 -10.29 8.92
C PRO A 380 28.00 -8.84 8.89
N PRO A 381 27.79 -8.11 7.78
CA PRO A 381 28.10 -6.68 7.74
C PRO A 381 27.32 -5.89 8.80
N PRO A 382 27.85 -4.77 9.28
CA PRO A 382 27.18 -3.93 10.28
C PRO A 382 25.83 -3.38 9.74
N VAL A 383 24.91 -3.11 10.67
CA VAL A 383 23.53 -2.66 10.38
C VAL A 383 23.27 -1.32 11.09
N ASP A 384 24.19 -0.38 11.00
CA ASP A 384 24.02 0.93 11.62
C ASP A 384 23.04 1.83 10.85
N PRO A 385 22.33 2.75 11.53
CA PRO A 385 21.47 3.73 10.88
C PRO A 385 22.26 4.55 9.84
N GLY A 386 21.68 4.71 8.65
CA GLY A 386 22.30 5.50 7.57
C GLY A 386 23.47 4.85 6.84
N THR A 387 23.90 3.63 7.23
CA THR A 387 24.93 2.89 6.50
C THR A 387 24.36 2.24 5.24
N SER A 388 25.19 2.20 4.20
CA SER A 388 24.93 1.39 3.01
C SER A 388 24.73 -0.08 3.40
N ARG A 389 23.82 -0.78 2.73
CA ARG A 389 23.70 -2.25 2.84
C ARG A 389 24.75 -2.97 1.99
N ALA A 390 25.95 -2.38 1.89
CA ALA A 390 27.08 -3.00 1.20
C ALA A 390 27.42 -4.36 1.82
N GLY A 391 27.56 -5.37 0.96
CA GLY A 391 27.77 -6.76 1.38
C GLY A 391 26.49 -7.55 1.62
N TRP A 392 25.35 -6.91 1.84
CA TRP A 392 24.04 -7.56 1.90
C TRP A 392 23.44 -7.76 0.51
N VAL A 393 22.87 -8.92 0.26
CA VAL A 393 22.15 -9.23 -0.99
C VAL A 393 20.66 -8.99 -0.76
N PRO A 394 20.00 -8.07 -1.48
CA PRO A 394 18.56 -7.87 -1.36
C PRO A 394 17.82 -9.12 -1.84
N ILE A 395 16.89 -9.60 -1.02
CA ILE A 395 16.05 -10.77 -1.31
C ILE A 395 14.67 -10.32 -1.80
N ALA A 396 13.97 -9.56 -0.96
CA ALA A 396 12.61 -9.12 -1.23
C ALA A 396 12.30 -7.79 -0.54
N ARG A 397 11.42 -7.02 -1.15
CA ARG A 397 10.69 -5.93 -0.49
C ARG A 397 9.20 -6.28 -0.50
N VAL A 398 8.60 -6.28 0.67
CA VAL A 398 7.20 -6.65 0.87
C VAL A 398 6.43 -5.42 1.33
N ASP A 399 5.30 -5.19 0.69
CA ASP A 399 4.23 -4.29 1.14
C ASP A 399 2.92 -4.99 0.82
N SER A 400 2.24 -5.49 1.84
CA SER A 400 1.08 -6.36 1.70
C SER A 400 -0.26 -5.66 1.93
N ASP A 401 -0.29 -4.31 2.03
CA ASP A 401 -1.52 -3.58 2.39
C ASP A 401 -2.67 -3.89 1.43
N ASP A 402 -2.44 -3.75 0.14
CA ASP A 402 -3.46 -3.97 -0.89
C ASP A 402 -4.02 -5.39 -0.84
N PHE A 403 -3.16 -6.39 -0.67
CA PHE A 403 -3.57 -7.79 -0.59
C PHE A 403 -4.41 -8.07 0.65
N PHE A 404 -3.91 -7.70 1.83
CA PHE A 404 -4.62 -7.99 3.08
C PHE A 404 -5.90 -7.18 3.23
N ARG A 405 -5.97 -6.00 2.62
CA ARG A 405 -7.16 -5.17 2.60
C ARG A 405 -8.34 -5.85 1.89
N VAL A 406 -8.09 -6.56 0.78
CA VAL A 406 -9.15 -7.26 0.03
C VAL A 406 -9.41 -8.68 0.55
N MET A 407 -8.39 -9.37 1.04
CA MET A 407 -8.51 -10.77 1.45
C MET A 407 -9.07 -10.95 2.85
N GLN A 408 -9.04 -9.90 3.69
CA GLN A 408 -9.43 -10.01 5.09
C GLN A 408 -10.86 -9.61 5.34
N PRO A 409 -11.66 -10.50 5.97
CA PRO A 409 -12.86 -10.06 6.64
C PRO A 409 -12.46 -9.14 7.82
N VAL A 410 -12.98 -7.91 7.78
CA VAL A 410 -12.66 -6.86 8.78
C VAL A 410 -13.20 -7.16 10.17
N ASP A 411 -14.05 -8.16 10.29
CA ASP A 411 -14.91 -8.42 11.44
C ASP A 411 -14.39 -9.50 12.43
N ARG A 412 -13.28 -10.16 12.09
CA ARG A 412 -12.73 -11.22 12.97
C ARG A 412 -11.20 -11.26 12.96
N PRO A 413 -10.62 -11.68 14.09
CA PRO A 413 -9.18 -11.92 14.17
C PRO A 413 -8.76 -13.03 13.21
N ALA A 414 -7.61 -12.84 12.58
CA ALA A 414 -7.05 -13.85 11.68
C ALA A 414 -5.54 -13.71 11.55
N GLN A 415 -4.87 -14.84 11.31
CA GLN A 415 -3.47 -14.85 10.94
C GLN A 415 -3.31 -14.61 9.45
N GLN A 416 -2.30 -13.84 9.12
CA GLN A 416 -1.90 -13.51 7.77
C GLN A 416 -0.49 -13.99 7.50
N ALA A 417 -0.17 -14.24 6.25
CA ALA A 417 1.15 -14.66 5.85
C ALA A 417 1.57 -14.03 4.53
N CYS A 418 2.87 -13.73 4.42
CA CYS A 418 3.54 -13.47 3.15
C CYS A 418 4.51 -14.61 2.88
N SER A 419 4.56 -15.09 1.65
CA SER A 419 5.50 -16.12 1.21
C SER A 419 6.44 -15.55 0.17
N ILE A 420 7.73 -15.73 0.37
CA ILE A 420 8.79 -15.32 -0.52
C ILE A 420 9.41 -16.57 -1.11
N THR A 421 9.37 -16.71 -2.43
CA THR A 421 9.97 -17.81 -3.18
C THR A 421 10.85 -17.28 -4.31
N GLY A 422 11.78 -18.05 -4.78
CA GLY A 422 12.54 -17.69 -5.97
C GLY A 422 11.75 -18.00 -7.25
N ALA A 423 11.76 -17.10 -8.23
CA ALA A 423 11.02 -17.26 -9.49
C ALA A 423 11.45 -18.51 -10.30
N ASN A 424 12.74 -18.86 -10.25
CA ASN A 424 13.33 -19.94 -11.06
C ASN A 424 14.17 -20.94 -10.23
N GLY A 425 13.81 -21.16 -8.97
CA GLY A 425 14.56 -22.05 -8.08
C GLY A 425 14.75 -21.45 -6.68
N PRO A 426 15.82 -21.85 -5.95
CA PRO A 426 16.07 -21.33 -4.63
C PRO A 426 16.25 -19.80 -4.59
N ILE A 427 15.82 -19.17 -3.51
CA ILE A 427 16.04 -17.73 -3.24
C ILE A 427 17.53 -17.39 -3.24
N GLY A 428 18.33 -18.29 -2.70
CA GLY A 428 19.79 -18.18 -2.61
C GLY A 428 20.35 -19.03 -1.48
N ARG A 429 21.68 -18.93 -1.25
CA ARG A 429 22.36 -19.61 -0.15
C ARG A 429 22.86 -18.58 0.85
N TYR A 430 22.28 -18.57 2.05
CA TYR A 430 22.59 -17.60 3.10
C TYR A 430 22.70 -18.26 4.47
N ARG A 431 23.57 -17.71 5.31
CA ARG A 431 23.61 -18.00 6.75
C ARG A 431 22.83 -16.95 7.56
N PHE A 432 22.92 -15.68 7.14
CA PHE A 432 22.29 -14.58 7.84
C PHE A 432 21.17 -14.00 6.99
N LEU A 433 20.05 -13.71 7.64
CA LEU A 433 18.95 -12.93 7.07
C LEU A 433 18.78 -11.65 7.91
N LEU A 434 18.84 -10.51 7.26
CA LEU A 434 18.51 -9.21 7.87
C LEU A 434 17.11 -8.83 7.46
N TRP A 435 16.23 -8.66 8.43
CA TRP A 435 14.85 -8.31 8.26
C TRP A 435 14.60 -6.88 8.76
N GLU A 436 14.51 -5.93 7.84
CA GLU A 436 14.23 -4.52 8.12
C GLU A 436 12.75 -4.25 8.04
N VAL A 437 12.14 -4.05 9.20
CA VAL A 437 10.71 -3.75 9.34
C VAL A 437 10.49 -2.25 9.21
N GLU A 438 9.51 -1.87 8.42
CA GLU A 438 9.04 -0.50 8.22
C GLU A 438 7.66 -0.32 8.88
N PRO A 439 7.32 0.90 9.37
CA PRO A 439 5.97 1.18 9.83
C PRO A 439 4.99 1.07 8.68
N THR A 440 3.81 0.58 8.97
CA THR A 440 2.69 0.54 8.03
C THR A 440 2.00 1.91 8.02
N GLN A 441 1.40 2.29 6.90
CA GLN A 441 0.66 3.55 6.83
C GLN A 441 -0.82 3.30 7.12
N SER A 442 -1.27 3.66 8.31
CA SER A 442 -2.70 3.71 8.59
C SER A 442 -3.27 5.07 8.16
N VAL A 443 -4.22 5.03 7.24
CA VAL A 443 -4.95 6.23 6.81
C VAL A 443 -5.89 6.75 7.91
N THR A 444 -6.21 5.91 8.90
CA THR A 444 -7.25 6.20 9.89
C THR A 444 -6.74 6.44 11.30
N LEU A 445 -5.63 5.80 11.70
CA LEU A 445 -5.07 5.93 13.04
C LEU A 445 -3.54 5.76 13.02
N PRO A 446 -2.77 6.86 12.94
CA PRO A 446 -1.30 6.82 12.92
C PRO A 446 -0.65 6.11 14.12
N VAL A 447 -1.39 5.94 15.22
CA VAL A 447 -0.92 5.24 16.43
C VAL A 447 -0.93 3.71 16.32
N LEU A 448 -1.40 3.15 15.19
CA LEU A 448 -1.47 1.71 14.96
C LEU A 448 -0.57 1.27 13.79
N ASP A 449 0.39 2.08 13.39
CA ASP A 449 1.25 1.86 12.23
C ASP A 449 2.38 0.86 12.53
N ASN A 450 2.06 -0.24 13.19
CA ASN A 450 3.00 -1.31 13.49
C ASN A 450 2.39 -2.68 13.20
N THR A 451 3.18 -3.52 12.57
CA THR A 451 2.80 -4.92 12.29
C THR A 451 3.04 -5.78 13.53
N PHE A 452 2.09 -6.64 13.84
CA PHE A 452 2.23 -7.68 14.87
C PHE A 452 2.68 -8.97 14.19
N TYR A 453 4.01 -9.17 14.14
CA TYR A 453 4.59 -10.39 13.58
C TYR A 453 4.43 -11.55 14.55
N ALA A 454 4.01 -12.70 14.04
CA ALA A 454 3.67 -13.87 14.84
C ALA A 454 4.64 -15.03 14.63
N GLU A 455 5.27 -15.14 13.44
CA GLU A 455 6.23 -16.22 13.14
C GLU A 455 7.06 -15.89 11.90
N PHE A 456 8.22 -16.54 11.78
CA PHE A 456 9.15 -16.42 10.65
C PHE A 456 9.74 -17.80 10.30
N ASP A 457 9.18 -18.47 9.30
CA ASP A 457 9.62 -19.78 8.84
C ASP A 457 10.64 -19.69 7.70
N VAL A 458 11.66 -20.51 7.73
CA VAL A 458 12.66 -20.65 6.66
C VAL A 458 12.71 -22.09 6.18
N HIS A 459 12.32 -22.32 4.93
CA HIS A 459 12.39 -23.63 4.30
C HIS A 459 13.58 -23.71 3.32
N GLY A 460 14.28 -24.82 3.36
CA GLY A 460 15.46 -25.02 2.52
C GLY A 460 16.27 -26.26 2.90
N THR A 461 17.49 -26.31 2.42
CA THR A 461 18.46 -27.38 2.73
C THR A 461 19.80 -26.78 3.13
N PRO A 462 20.49 -27.34 4.15
CA PRO A 462 21.83 -26.93 4.56
C PRO A 462 22.89 -26.98 3.47
#